data_89965e93ff82e89f3a8ca940276f26ed
#
_entry.id   89965e93ff82e89f3a8ca940276f26ed
#
_cell.length_a   1.000
_cell.length_b   1.000
_cell.length_c   1.000
_cell.angle_alpha   90.00
_cell.angle_beta   90.00
_cell.angle_gamma   90.00
#
_symmetry.space_group_name_H-M   'P 1'
#
loop_
_entity.id
_entity.type
_entity.pdbx_description
1 polymer ?
#
loop_
_entity_poly.entity_id
_entity_poly.type
_entity_poly.pdbx_seq_one_letter_code
_entity_poly.pdbx_strand_id
1 'polypeptide(L)'
;VNGVLLIDKPVGITSHDVVARVRHALGGIKTGHAGTLDPFASGLLLVLVGRATRIQQRLMGLPKRYEVVAQLGATSSTGDPEGEITATGEVPPDPLALPTGEIRQRPPIHSAVKIEGERAYKRARRGEQFEMPERIVTVHRFEQFWREDDRAAFLIECSSGTYVRSLIADLHDAYCVELRRTAIGPFDIADALPPPARGGPWEPPPAIPVDQALARLD
;
A
#
# COMPACT_ATOMS: atom_id res chain seq x y z
N VAL A 1 4.01 -14.82 -21.39
CA VAL A 1 4.66 -13.91 -20.42
C VAL A 1 4.89 -14.65 -19.11
N ASN A 2 6.12 -14.72 -18.62
CA ASN A 2 6.48 -15.24 -17.30
C ASN A 2 7.44 -14.25 -16.66
N GLY A 3 7.06 -13.64 -15.56
CA GLY A 3 7.91 -12.67 -14.87
C GLY A 3 7.13 -11.73 -13.96
N VAL A 4 7.81 -10.68 -13.51
CA VAL A 4 7.25 -9.61 -12.69
C VAL A 4 6.95 -8.42 -13.59
N LEU A 5 5.70 -7.96 -13.56
CA LEU A 5 5.27 -6.74 -14.24
C LEU A 5 5.17 -5.62 -13.19
N LEU A 6 5.69 -4.46 -13.54
CA LEU A 6 5.56 -3.24 -12.74
C LEU A 6 4.32 -2.49 -13.24
N ILE A 7 3.29 -2.43 -12.40
CA ILE A 7 2.01 -1.80 -12.75
C ILE A 7 1.77 -0.59 -11.85
N ASP A 8 1.48 0.55 -12.46
CA ASP A 8 1.01 1.75 -11.76
C ASP A 8 -0.52 1.63 -11.53
N LYS A 9 -0.89 1.18 -10.33
CA LYS A 9 -2.30 1.02 -9.97
C LYS A 9 -2.95 2.40 -9.80
N PRO A 10 -4.01 2.73 -10.52
CA PRO A 10 -4.76 3.95 -10.27
C PRO A 10 -5.60 3.86 -8.99
N VAL A 11 -6.06 5.00 -8.50
CA VAL A 11 -7.06 5.07 -7.42
C VAL A 11 -8.39 4.44 -7.85
N GLY A 12 -9.20 4.03 -6.88
CA GLY A 12 -10.58 3.58 -7.09
C GLY A 12 -10.74 2.13 -7.51
N ILE A 13 -9.65 1.38 -7.72
CA ILE A 13 -9.70 -0.07 -8.00
C ILE A 13 -8.84 -0.85 -7.01
N THR A 14 -9.23 -2.10 -6.76
CA THR A 14 -8.46 -2.99 -5.88
C THR A 14 -7.24 -3.58 -6.59
N SER A 15 -6.25 -4.05 -5.80
CA SER A 15 -5.13 -4.82 -6.35
C SER A 15 -5.60 -6.11 -7.05
N HIS A 16 -6.72 -6.69 -6.61
CA HIS A 16 -7.34 -7.85 -7.24
C HIS A 16 -7.95 -7.51 -8.61
N ASP A 17 -8.55 -6.32 -8.77
CA ASP A 17 -9.07 -5.86 -10.06
C ASP A 17 -7.93 -5.74 -11.08
N VAL A 18 -6.78 -5.20 -10.65
CA VAL A 18 -5.59 -5.14 -11.51
C VAL A 18 -5.15 -6.53 -11.94
N VAL A 19 -5.02 -7.47 -10.98
CA VAL A 19 -4.64 -8.86 -11.28
C VAL A 19 -5.64 -9.52 -12.23
N ALA A 20 -6.94 -9.32 -12.02
CA ALA A 20 -7.98 -9.88 -12.88
C ALA A 20 -7.91 -9.33 -14.31
N ARG A 21 -7.70 -8.02 -14.48
CA ARG A 21 -7.55 -7.37 -15.78
C ARG A 21 -6.29 -7.87 -16.50
N VAL A 22 -5.13 -7.91 -15.83
CA VAL A 22 -3.87 -8.41 -16.38
C VAL A 22 -4.01 -9.89 -16.76
N ARG A 23 -4.60 -10.71 -15.90
CA ARG A 23 -4.85 -12.13 -16.19
C ARG A 23 -5.71 -12.31 -17.44
N HIS A 24 -6.77 -11.54 -17.58
CA HIS A 24 -7.66 -11.57 -18.74
C HIS A 24 -6.91 -11.18 -20.02
N ALA A 25 -6.18 -10.05 -19.99
CA ALA A 25 -5.39 -9.56 -21.12
C ALA A 25 -4.29 -10.53 -21.57
N LEU A 26 -3.77 -11.36 -20.66
CA LEU A 26 -2.76 -12.38 -20.95
C LEU A 26 -3.35 -13.79 -21.19
N GLY A 27 -4.64 -13.90 -21.54
CA GLY A 27 -5.25 -15.17 -21.92
C GLY A 27 -5.42 -16.17 -20.77
N GLY A 28 -5.57 -15.71 -19.53
CA GLY A 28 -5.89 -16.54 -18.38
C GLY A 28 -4.68 -17.15 -17.65
N ILE A 29 -3.45 -16.75 -17.99
CA ILE A 29 -2.22 -17.20 -17.29
C ILE A 29 -2.34 -16.95 -15.79
N LYS A 30 -1.84 -17.88 -14.97
CA LYS A 30 -1.78 -17.72 -13.51
C LYS A 30 -1.12 -16.40 -13.15
N THR A 31 -1.85 -15.55 -12.43
CA THR A 31 -1.42 -14.18 -12.08
C THR A 31 -1.71 -13.91 -10.62
N GLY A 32 -0.82 -13.20 -9.95
CA GLY A 32 -0.94 -12.76 -8.56
C GLY A 32 -0.28 -11.39 -8.37
N HIS A 33 -0.18 -10.92 -7.13
CA HIS A 33 0.55 -9.68 -6.82
C HIS A 33 1.38 -9.84 -5.54
N ALA A 34 2.40 -8.99 -5.37
CA ALA A 34 3.22 -8.93 -4.17
C ALA A 34 2.97 -7.63 -3.40
N GLY A 35 2.04 -7.68 -2.46
CA GLY A 35 1.69 -6.55 -1.58
C GLY A 35 0.48 -5.76 -2.05
N THR A 36 -0.59 -5.86 -1.28
CA THR A 36 -1.85 -5.14 -1.52
C THR A 36 -1.67 -3.62 -1.42
N LEU A 37 -2.35 -2.88 -2.29
CA LEU A 37 -2.67 -1.46 -2.13
C LEU A 37 -4.16 -1.31 -1.90
N ASP A 38 -4.53 -0.42 -0.98
CA ASP A 38 -5.92 -0.06 -0.71
C ASP A 38 -6.57 0.58 -1.96
N PRO A 39 -7.91 0.55 -2.11
CA PRO A 39 -8.58 1.13 -3.27
C PRO A 39 -8.30 2.62 -3.48
N PHE A 40 -8.30 3.42 -2.39
CA PHE A 40 -7.99 4.84 -2.45
C PHE A 40 -6.53 5.15 -2.79
N ALA A 41 -5.60 4.19 -2.55
CA ALA A 41 -4.19 4.35 -2.83
C ALA A 41 -3.84 4.07 -4.30
N SER A 42 -2.77 4.70 -4.77
CA SER A 42 -2.20 4.49 -6.11
C SER A 42 -0.75 4.03 -6.05
N GLY A 43 -0.18 3.76 -7.21
CA GLY A 43 1.25 3.55 -7.38
C GLY A 43 1.65 2.10 -7.61
N LEU A 44 2.92 1.81 -7.36
CA LEU A 44 3.58 0.57 -7.77
C LEU A 44 2.94 -0.68 -7.19
N LEU A 45 2.50 -1.57 -8.05
CA LEU A 45 2.04 -2.92 -7.74
C LEU A 45 2.86 -3.93 -8.56
N LEU A 46 3.57 -4.82 -7.89
CA LEU A 46 4.25 -5.94 -8.56
C LEU A 46 3.23 -7.02 -8.90
N VAL A 47 2.94 -7.18 -10.18
CA VAL A 47 2.05 -8.22 -10.70
C VAL A 47 2.89 -9.39 -11.18
N LEU A 48 2.60 -10.57 -10.66
CA LEU A 48 3.38 -11.80 -10.85
C LEU A 48 2.68 -12.69 -11.85
N VAL A 49 3.34 -13.02 -12.96
CA VAL A 49 2.77 -13.82 -14.05
C VAL A 49 3.47 -15.17 -14.16
N GLY A 50 2.71 -16.23 -14.24
CA GLY A 50 3.20 -17.60 -14.41
C GLY A 50 4.11 -18.05 -13.26
N ARG A 51 5.35 -18.40 -13.58
CA ARG A 51 6.33 -18.90 -12.58
C ARG A 51 6.70 -17.86 -11.52
N ALA A 52 6.59 -16.56 -11.81
CA ALA A 52 6.88 -15.51 -10.85
C ALA A 52 5.97 -15.56 -9.62
N THR A 53 4.79 -16.18 -9.68
CA THR A 53 3.94 -16.37 -8.49
C THR A 53 4.62 -17.19 -7.39
N ARG A 54 5.67 -17.95 -7.69
CA ARG A 54 6.42 -18.75 -6.71
C ARG A 54 7.34 -17.91 -5.81
N ILE A 55 7.77 -16.75 -6.28
CA ILE A 55 8.65 -15.83 -5.52
C ILE A 55 7.85 -14.74 -4.78
N GLN A 56 6.53 -14.85 -4.71
CA GLN A 56 5.64 -13.87 -4.10
C GLN A 56 6.09 -13.46 -2.68
N GLN A 57 6.41 -14.43 -1.83
CA GLN A 57 6.77 -14.16 -0.43
C GLN A 57 8.05 -13.33 -0.31
N ARG A 58 9.05 -13.61 -1.15
CA ARG A 58 10.30 -12.83 -1.17
C ARG A 58 10.03 -11.37 -1.53
N LEU A 59 9.22 -11.13 -2.56
CA LEU A 59 8.86 -9.78 -3.01
C LEU A 59 7.94 -9.05 -2.02
N MET A 60 7.05 -9.76 -1.33
CA MET A 60 6.22 -9.18 -0.28
C MET A 60 7.03 -8.67 0.91
N GLY A 61 8.15 -9.34 1.23
CA GLY A 61 9.04 -8.98 2.34
C GLY A 61 9.86 -7.71 2.13
N LEU A 62 9.93 -7.18 0.91
CA LEU A 62 10.74 -6.00 0.60
C LEU A 62 10.22 -4.74 1.29
N PRO A 63 11.11 -3.78 1.62
CA PRO A 63 10.71 -2.46 2.11
C PRO A 63 9.93 -1.69 1.05
N LYS A 64 9.16 -0.70 1.47
CA LYS A 64 8.31 0.13 0.60
C LYS A 64 8.58 1.59 0.83
N ARG A 65 8.42 2.39 -0.22
CA ARG A 65 8.45 3.86 -0.16
C ARG A 65 7.12 4.41 -0.62
N TYR A 66 6.64 5.42 0.12
CA TYR A 66 5.36 6.05 -0.12
C TYR A 66 5.48 7.57 -0.11
N GLU A 67 4.67 8.21 -0.94
CA GLU A 67 4.31 9.62 -0.82
C GLU A 67 2.89 9.70 -0.30
N VAL A 68 2.66 10.54 0.70
CA VAL A 68 1.41 10.63 1.44
C VAL A 68 1.00 12.08 1.56
N VAL A 69 -0.27 12.38 1.33
CA VAL A 69 -0.90 13.64 1.76
C VAL A 69 -1.85 13.31 2.90
N ALA A 70 -1.69 13.98 4.02
CA ALA A 70 -2.54 13.86 5.19
C ALA A 70 -3.39 15.10 5.41
N GLN A 71 -4.62 14.90 5.89
CA GLN A 71 -5.45 15.90 6.53
C GLN A 71 -5.17 15.87 8.02
N LEU A 72 -4.87 17.02 8.60
CA LEU A 72 -4.68 17.24 10.03
C LEU A 72 -5.94 17.88 10.63
N GLY A 73 -6.17 17.71 11.93
CA GLY A 73 -7.35 18.24 12.62
C GLY A 73 -8.66 17.52 12.28
N ALA A 74 -8.56 16.31 11.76
CA ALA A 74 -9.69 15.43 11.50
C ALA A 74 -9.28 13.96 11.59
N THR A 75 -10.21 13.09 11.96
CA THR A 75 -10.00 11.64 12.00
C THR A 75 -10.88 10.94 10.96
N SER A 76 -10.50 9.74 10.57
CA SER A 76 -11.30 8.84 9.73
C SER A 76 -11.42 7.48 10.40
N SER A 77 -12.60 6.88 10.37
CA SER A 77 -12.85 5.55 10.94
C SER A 77 -12.02 4.43 10.28
N THR A 78 -11.53 4.64 9.05
CA THR A 78 -10.66 3.72 8.31
C THR A 78 -9.23 4.23 8.15
N GLY A 79 -8.95 5.48 8.57
CA GLY A 79 -7.68 6.16 8.38
C GLY A 79 -7.45 6.67 6.94
N ASP A 80 -8.49 6.67 6.10
CA ASP A 80 -8.49 7.09 4.70
C ASP A 80 -9.83 7.78 4.33
N PRO A 81 -9.98 8.34 3.11
CA PRO A 81 -11.18 9.08 2.71
C PRO A 81 -12.46 8.24 2.60
N GLU A 82 -12.36 6.90 2.61
CA GLU A 82 -13.54 6.01 2.49
C GLU A 82 -14.26 5.81 3.83
N GLY A 83 -13.63 6.22 4.94
CA GLY A 83 -14.21 6.12 6.27
C GLY A 83 -15.11 7.29 6.63
N GLU A 84 -15.75 7.20 7.80
CA GLU A 84 -16.48 8.31 8.41
C GLU A 84 -15.48 9.36 8.92
N ILE A 85 -15.60 10.58 8.41
CA ILE A 85 -14.69 11.70 8.72
C ILE A 85 -15.30 12.53 9.85
N THR A 86 -14.50 12.77 10.88
CA THR A 86 -14.86 13.65 12.01
C THR A 86 -13.84 14.77 12.11
N ALA A 87 -14.28 16.02 11.85
CA ALA A 87 -13.45 17.19 12.06
C ALA A 87 -13.31 17.45 13.58
N THR A 88 -12.09 17.52 14.07
CA THR A 88 -11.80 17.81 15.49
C THR A 88 -11.29 19.23 15.69
N GLY A 89 -10.64 19.80 14.67
CA GLY A 89 -9.98 21.10 14.73
C GLY A 89 -8.65 21.06 15.50
N GLU A 90 -8.26 19.92 16.04
CA GLU A 90 -7.02 19.71 16.78
C GLU A 90 -5.84 19.51 15.82
N VAL A 91 -5.42 20.61 15.19
CA VAL A 91 -4.28 20.59 14.24
C VAL A 91 -2.98 20.54 15.06
N PRO A 92 -2.16 19.49 14.91
CA PRO A 92 -0.91 19.36 15.65
C PRO A 92 0.09 20.46 15.27
N PRO A 93 0.95 20.87 16.23
CA PRO A 93 1.93 21.93 15.99
C PRO A 93 2.97 21.52 14.92
N ASP A 94 3.62 22.52 14.33
CA ASP A 94 4.78 22.34 13.46
C ASP A 94 6.07 22.68 14.25
N PRO A 95 7.11 21.85 14.23
CA PRO A 95 7.24 20.59 13.50
C PRO A 95 6.50 19.42 14.15
N LEU A 96 6.05 18.48 13.31
CA LEU A 96 5.47 17.21 13.76
C LEU A 96 6.55 16.28 14.32
N ALA A 97 6.20 15.51 15.35
CA ALA A 97 7.02 14.40 15.82
C ALA A 97 6.83 13.20 14.89
N LEU A 98 7.81 12.95 14.02
CA LEU A 98 7.76 11.87 13.01
C LEU A 98 8.59 10.67 13.52
N PRO A 99 7.95 9.54 13.90
CA PRO A 99 8.67 8.41 14.46
C PRO A 99 9.49 7.68 13.39
N THR A 100 10.72 7.30 13.76
CA THR A 100 11.62 6.45 12.95
C THR A 100 12.18 5.32 13.83
N GLY A 101 12.77 4.30 13.18
CA GLY A 101 13.26 3.11 13.85
C GLY A 101 12.19 2.06 14.08
N GLU A 102 12.40 1.18 15.04
CA GLU A 102 11.42 0.16 15.42
C GLU A 102 10.30 0.77 16.23
N ILE A 103 9.07 0.58 15.76
CA ILE A 103 7.86 1.05 16.43
C ILE A 103 6.87 -0.10 16.60
N ARG A 104 6.04 -0.01 17.63
CA ARG A 104 4.87 -0.86 17.78
C ARG A 104 3.70 -0.22 17.04
N GLN A 105 3.08 -1.00 16.17
CA GLN A 105 1.95 -0.54 15.37
C GLN A 105 0.78 -1.50 15.51
N ARG A 106 -0.41 -0.97 15.69
CA ARG A 106 -1.66 -1.70 15.60
C ARG A 106 -2.24 -1.52 14.21
N PRO A 107 -2.34 -2.61 13.41
CA PRO A 107 -2.94 -2.53 12.09
C PRO A 107 -4.38 -2.03 12.13
N PRO A 108 -4.87 -1.34 11.10
CA PRO A 108 -6.27 -0.94 11.05
C PRO A 108 -7.19 -2.18 10.98
N ILE A 109 -8.39 -2.07 11.55
CA ILE A 109 -9.40 -3.15 11.56
C ILE A 109 -9.75 -3.57 10.13
N HIS A 110 -9.84 -2.60 9.20
CA HIS A 110 -10.02 -2.84 7.77
C HIS A 110 -8.69 -3.16 7.09
N SER A 111 -8.12 -4.34 7.41
CA SER A 111 -6.86 -4.82 6.84
C SER A 111 -6.93 -6.29 6.43
N ALA A 112 -5.93 -6.72 5.64
CA ALA A 112 -5.79 -8.12 5.21
C ALA A 112 -5.13 -9.03 6.26
N VAL A 113 -4.86 -8.54 7.46
CA VAL A 113 -4.31 -9.32 8.57
C VAL A 113 -5.27 -10.45 8.92
N LYS A 114 -4.73 -11.63 9.19
CA LYS A 114 -5.51 -12.76 9.65
C LYS A 114 -5.53 -12.80 11.17
N ILE A 115 -6.72 -12.95 11.73
CA ILE A 115 -6.97 -13.19 13.15
C ILE A 115 -7.69 -14.53 13.24
N GLU A 116 -7.11 -15.48 13.95
CA GLU A 116 -7.67 -16.84 14.10
C GLU A 116 -8.02 -17.52 12.74
N GLY A 117 -7.16 -17.26 11.73
CA GLY A 117 -7.33 -17.85 10.39
C GLY A 117 -8.22 -17.05 9.42
N GLU A 118 -9.01 -16.09 9.89
CA GLU A 118 -9.85 -15.24 9.05
C GLU A 118 -9.28 -13.83 8.91
N ARG A 119 -9.53 -13.19 7.76
CA ARG A 119 -9.06 -11.81 7.51
C ARG A 119 -9.85 -10.78 8.32
N ALA A 120 -9.17 -9.87 8.99
CA ALA A 120 -9.76 -8.85 9.85
C ALA A 120 -10.88 -8.04 9.17
N TYR A 121 -10.69 -7.62 7.91
CA TYR A 121 -11.71 -6.86 7.17
C TYR A 121 -13.04 -7.63 6.99
N LYS A 122 -13.02 -8.99 6.95
CA LYS A 122 -14.24 -9.79 6.84
C LYS A 122 -15.02 -9.78 8.15
N ARG A 123 -14.31 -9.90 9.27
CA ARG A 123 -14.89 -9.82 10.62
C ARG A 123 -15.48 -8.43 10.89
N ALA A 124 -14.72 -7.39 10.52
CA ALA A 124 -15.16 -5.99 10.65
C ALA A 124 -16.47 -5.72 9.88
N ARG A 125 -16.60 -6.24 8.65
CA ARG A 125 -17.83 -6.09 7.84
C ARG A 125 -19.06 -6.78 8.46
N ARG A 126 -18.86 -7.79 9.32
CA ARG A 126 -19.94 -8.44 10.08
C ARG A 126 -20.24 -7.74 11.40
N GLY A 127 -19.56 -6.60 11.67
CA GLY A 127 -19.75 -5.85 12.92
C GLY A 127 -19.12 -6.54 14.15
N GLU A 128 -18.22 -7.52 13.96
CA GLU A 128 -17.55 -8.19 15.07
C GLU A 128 -16.57 -7.23 15.75
N GLN A 129 -16.59 -7.22 17.09
CA GLN A 129 -15.58 -6.52 17.89
C GLN A 129 -14.41 -7.48 18.17
N PHE A 130 -13.21 -7.04 17.86
CA PHE A 130 -11.97 -7.77 18.11
C PHE A 130 -10.79 -6.79 18.22
N GLU A 131 -9.78 -7.20 18.94
CA GLU A 131 -8.55 -6.43 19.02
C GLU A 131 -7.58 -6.85 17.92
N MET A 132 -6.98 -5.85 17.27
CA MET A 132 -5.90 -6.09 16.31
C MET A 132 -4.59 -6.33 17.09
N PRO A 133 -3.88 -7.43 16.82
CA PRO A 133 -2.60 -7.68 17.48
C PRO A 133 -1.57 -6.61 17.07
N GLU A 134 -0.84 -6.11 18.05
CA GLU A 134 0.30 -5.23 17.78
C GLU A 134 1.41 -5.99 17.07
N ARG A 135 2.16 -5.29 16.24
CA ARG A 135 3.35 -5.80 15.58
C ARG A 135 4.47 -4.77 15.63
N ILE A 136 5.71 -5.24 15.62
CA ILE A 136 6.87 -4.39 15.45
C ILE A 136 7.08 -4.20 13.95
N VAL A 137 7.24 -2.94 13.53
CA VAL A 137 7.60 -2.53 12.17
C VAL A 137 8.75 -1.54 12.24
N THR A 138 9.47 -1.38 11.15
CA THR A 138 10.59 -0.42 11.08
C THR A 138 10.24 0.70 10.11
N VAL A 139 10.32 1.94 10.59
CA VAL A 139 10.23 3.15 9.77
C VAL A 139 11.64 3.65 9.52
N HIS A 140 12.14 3.47 8.30
CA HIS A 140 13.49 3.86 7.92
C HIS A 140 13.61 5.36 7.68
N ARG A 141 12.54 5.98 7.16
CA ARG A 141 12.45 7.39 6.87
C ARG A 141 11.01 7.88 7.02
N PHE A 142 10.82 9.03 7.66
CA PHE A 142 9.55 9.69 7.76
C PHE A 142 9.83 11.19 7.79
N GLU A 143 9.61 11.86 6.66
CA GLU A 143 9.95 13.27 6.46
C GLU A 143 8.77 14.03 5.91
N GLN A 144 8.54 15.23 6.45
CA GLN A 144 7.59 16.18 5.92
C GLN A 144 8.32 17.03 4.86
N PHE A 145 7.76 17.12 3.66
CA PHE A 145 8.35 17.93 2.60
C PHE A 145 7.53 19.17 2.25
N TRP A 146 6.26 19.24 2.63
CA TRP A 146 5.50 20.47 2.67
C TRP A 146 4.37 20.39 3.71
N ARG A 147 3.92 21.57 4.14
CA ARG A 147 2.74 21.75 4.98
C ARG A 147 2.08 23.06 4.63
N GLU A 148 0.77 23.05 4.50
CA GLU A 148 -0.08 24.22 4.28
C GLU A 148 -1.33 24.06 5.15
N ASP A 149 -1.50 24.96 6.10
CA ASP A 149 -2.60 24.96 7.07
C ASP A 149 -2.79 23.59 7.75
N ASP A 150 -3.87 22.91 7.42
CA ASP A 150 -4.28 21.61 7.94
C ASP A 150 -3.91 20.42 7.03
N ARG A 151 -3.08 20.64 6.01
CA ARG A 151 -2.55 19.60 5.13
C ARG A 151 -1.04 19.52 5.17
N ALA A 152 -0.54 18.30 5.12
CA ALA A 152 0.90 18.05 5.05
C ALA A 152 1.20 16.86 4.14
N ALA A 153 2.35 16.90 3.48
CA ALA A 153 2.82 15.80 2.67
C ALA A 153 4.12 15.22 3.22
N PHE A 154 4.22 13.90 3.11
CA PHE A 154 5.30 13.13 3.71
C PHE A 154 5.90 12.14 2.72
N LEU A 155 7.20 11.90 2.89
CA LEU A 155 7.90 10.74 2.34
C LEU A 155 8.12 9.72 3.46
N ILE A 156 7.68 8.47 3.23
CA ILE A 156 7.79 7.38 4.20
C ILE A 156 8.49 6.19 3.55
N GLU A 157 9.58 5.73 4.16
CA GLU A 157 10.22 4.46 3.83
C GLU A 157 10.10 3.52 5.02
N CYS A 158 9.58 2.32 4.80
CA CYS A 158 9.25 1.41 5.89
C CYS A 158 9.39 -0.07 5.52
N SER A 159 9.50 -0.91 6.54
CA SER A 159 9.51 -2.36 6.39
C SER A 159 8.18 -2.89 5.83
N SER A 160 8.21 -4.10 5.29
CA SER A 160 7.00 -4.79 4.89
C SER A 160 6.03 -4.96 6.07
N GLY A 161 4.73 -4.90 5.77
CA GLY A 161 3.70 -5.04 6.80
C GLY A 161 3.38 -3.77 7.58
N THR A 162 4.09 -2.67 7.35
CA THR A 162 3.78 -1.35 7.91
C THR A 162 2.51 -0.78 7.27
N TYR A 163 1.59 -0.28 8.10
CA TYR A 163 0.38 0.41 7.65
C TYR A 163 0.59 1.91 7.72
N VAL A 164 0.71 2.55 6.57
CA VAL A 164 0.92 4.01 6.47
C VAL A 164 -0.28 4.76 7.05
N ARG A 165 -1.51 4.25 6.88
CA ARG A 165 -2.71 4.83 7.50
C ARG A 165 -2.60 4.94 9.02
N SER A 166 -2.06 3.91 9.68
CA SER A 166 -1.81 3.95 11.13
C SER A 166 -0.73 4.96 11.49
N LEU A 167 0.37 5.03 10.71
CA LEU A 167 1.43 6.02 10.95
C LEU A 167 0.89 7.46 10.91
N ILE A 168 0.01 7.75 9.96
CA ILE A 168 -0.60 9.08 9.84
C ILE A 168 -1.61 9.33 10.95
N ALA A 169 -2.45 8.35 11.29
CA ALA A 169 -3.40 8.48 12.39
C ALA A 169 -2.70 8.72 13.74
N ASP A 170 -1.50 8.16 13.93
CA ASP A 170 -0.68 8.35 15.13
C ASP A 170 -0.03 9.75 15.23
N LEU A 171 -0.12 10.59 14.18
CA LEU A 171 0.31 11.99 14.21
C LEU A 171 -0.68 12.93 14.91
N HIS A 172 -1.48 12.44 15.82
CA HIS A 172 -2.64 13.10 16.40
C HIS A 172 -3.87 12.94 15.50
N ASP A 173 -4.82 13.87 15.51
CA ASP A 173 -6.02 13.80 14.69
C ASP A 173 -5.69 14.02 13.21
N ALA A 174 -5.36 12.92 12.52
CA ALA A 174 -4.96 12.95 11.12
C ALA A 174 -5.43 11.67 10.38
N TYR A 175 -5.60 11.77 9.05
CA TYR A 175 -5.84 10.63 8.17
C TYR A 175 -5.22 10.83 6.80
N CYS A 176 -4.98 9.74 6.07
CA CYS A 176 -4.46 9.79 4.70
C CYS A 176 -5.53 10.30 3.74
N VAL A 177 -5.25 11.38 3.02
CA VAL A 177 -6.07 11.84 1.88
C VAL A 177 -5.60 11.22 0.58
N GLU A 178 -4.29 11.19 0.38
CA GLU A 178 -3.66 10.55 -0.77
C GLU A 178 -2.53 9.65 -0.30
N LEU A 179 -2.39 8.51 -0.96
CA LEU A 179 -1.33 7.55 -0.69
C LEU A 179 -0.84 6.97 -2.01
N ARG A 180 0.45 7.16 -2.31
CA ARG A 180 1.09 6.63 -3.50
C ARG A 180 2.32 5.82 -3.14
N ARG A 181 2.35 4.55 -3.52
CA ARG A 181 3.55 3.72 -3.36
C ARG A 181 4.49 3.94 -4.52
N THR A 182 5.68 4.49 -4.25
CA THR A 182 6.66 4.86 -5.27
C THR A 182 7.75 3.82 -5.46
N ALA A 183 8.02 2.96 -4.46
CA ALA A 183 8.99 1.87 -4.62
C ALA A 183 8.64 0.63 -3.77
N ILE A 184 9.12 -0.52 -4.23
CA ILE A 184 9.12 -1.81 -3.52
C ILE A 184 10.53 -2.40 -3.68
N GLY A 185 11.36 -2.32 -2.63
CA GLY A 185 12.77 -2.70 -2.72
C GLY A 185 13.46 -1.99 -3.89
N PRO A 186 14.10 -2.74 -4.82
CA PRO A 186 14.79 -2.17 -5.97
C PRO A 186 13.88 -1.80 -7.15
N PHE A 187 12.55 -1.96 -7.03
CA PHE A 187 11.60 -1.66 -8.09
C PHE A 187 11.00 -0.27 -7.88
N ASP A 188 11.08 0.58 -8.91
CA ASP A 188 10.61 1.97 -8.86
C ASP A 188 9.36 2.18 -9.73
N ILE A 189 8.51 3.14 -9.34
CA ILE A 189 7.30 3.52 -10.07
C ILE A 189 7.61 4.09 -11.46
N ALA A 190 8.79 4.66 -11.64
CA ALA A 190 9.22 5.22 -12.93
C ALA A 190 9.25 4.19 -14.07
N ASP A 191 9.41 2.90 -13.74
CA ASP A 191 9.42 1.79 -14.70
C ASP A 191 8.03 1.14 -14.87
N ALA A 192 7.00 1.64 -14.19
CA ALA A 192 5.67 1.03 -14.20
C ALA A 192 4.77 1.62 -15.28
N LEU A 193 3.89 0.78 -15.83
CA LEU A 193 2.85 1.18 -16.79
C LEU A 193 1.45 0.98 -16.20
N PRO A 194 0.44 1.71 -16.69
CA PRO A 194 -0.94 1.52 -16.26
C PRO A 194 -1.44 0.09 -16.51
N PRO A 195 -2.38 -0.43 -15.70
CA PRO A 195 -3.03 -1.71 -15.97
C PRO A 195 -3.93 -1.62 -17.21
N PRO A 196 -4.31 -2.77 -17.82
CA PRO A 196 -5.24 -2.77 -18.94
C PRO A 196 -6.58 -2.13 -18.56
N ALA A 197 -7.14 -1.34 -19.47
CA ALA A 197 -8.54 -0.93 -19.40
C ALA A 197 -9.47 -2.15 -19.53
N ARG A 198 -10.71 -2.04 -19.07
CA ARG A 198 -11.69 -3.12 -19.25
C ARG A 198 -12.00 -3.29 -20.74
N GLY A 199 -11.59 -4.45 -21.30
CA GLY A 199 -11.91 -4.84 -22.69
C GLY A 199 -11.17 -4.08 -23.79
N GLY A 200 -10.19 -3.24 -23.44
CA GLY A 200 -9.37 -2.51 -24.42
C GLY A 200 -8.08 -3.24 -24.79
N PRO A 201 -7.43 -2.84 -25.90
CA PRO A 201 -6.10 -3.29 -26.23
C PRO A 201 -5.11 -2.86 -25.13
N TRP A 202 -4.15 -3.73 -24.83
CA TRP A 202 -3.13 -3.44 -23.82
C TRP A 202 -1.80 -4.04 -24.22
N GLU A 203 -0.79 -3.21 -24.25
CA GLU A 203 0.58 -3.64 -24.39
C GLU A 203 1.20 -3.78 -22.99
N PRO A 204 1.54 -5.01 -22.57
CA PRO A 204 2.11 -5.21 -21.24
C PRO A 204 3.49 -4.56 -21.13
N PRO A 205 3.87 -4.04 -19.95
CA PRO A 205 5.24 -3.65 -19.70
C PRO A 205 6.19 -4.83 -19.90
N PRO A 206 7.47 -4.59 -20.17
CA PRO A 206 8.47 -5.63 -20.21
C PRO A 206 8.43 -6.46 -18.92
N ALA A 207 8.24 -7.77 -19.03
CA ALA A 207 8.27 -8.65 -17.88
C ALA A 207 9.71 -8.85 -17.42
N ILE A 208 10.00 -8.57 -16.15
CA ILE A 208 11.29 -8.87 -15.53
C ILE A 208 11.33 -10.39 -15.27
N PRO A 209 12.25 -11.15 -15.89
CA PRO A 209 12.41 -12.58 -15.64
C PRO A 209 12.65 -12.88 -14.14
N VAL A 210 12.24 -14.08 -13.69
CA VAL A 210 12.30 -14.45 -12.27
C VAL A 210 13.72 -14.38 -11.72
N ASP A 211 14.69 -14.86 -12.47
CA ASP A 211 16.13 -14.84 -12.12
C ASP A 211 16.66 -13.41 -11.99
N GLN A 212 16.30 -12.54 -12.94
CA GLN A 212 16.65 -11.11 -12.86
C GLN A 212 15.97 -10.39 -11.71
N ALA A 213 14.69 -10.71 -11.45
CA ALA A 213 13.99 -10.14 -10.30
C ALA A 213 14.65 -10.56 -8.98
N LEU A 214 15.08 -11.82 -8.87
CA LEU A 214 15.80 -12.32 -7.69
C LEU A 214 17.19 -11.70 -7.56
N ALA A 215 17.94 -11.56 -8.66
CA ALA A 215 19.26 -10.94 -8.65
C ALA A 215 19.26 -9.45 -8.22
N ARG A 216 18.11 -8.78 -8.30
CA ARG A 216 17.95 -7.41 -7.78
C ARG A 216 17.76 -7.35 -6.26
N LEU A 217 17.51 -8.49 -5.60
CA LEU A 217 17.27 -8.57 -4.16
C LEU A 217 18.55 -8.84 -3.35
N ASP A 218 19.59 -9.32 -4.01
CA ASP A 218 20.91 -9.59 -3.46
C ASP A 218 21.79 -8.34 -3.54
#